data_c08314efdcb009b8a8157399074b1335
#
_entry.id   c08314efdcb009b8a8157399074b1335
#
_cell.length_a   1.000
_cell.length_b   1.000
_cell.length_c   1.000
_cell.angle_alpha   90.00
_cell.angle_beta   90.00
_cell.angle_gamma   90.00
#
_symmetry.space_group_name_H-M   'P 1'
#
loop_
_entity.id
_entity.type
_entity.pdbx_description
1 polymer ?
#
loop_
_entity_poly.entity_id
_entity_poly.type
_entity_poly.pdbx_seq_one_letter_code
_entity_poly.pdbx_strand_id
1 'polypeptide(L)'
;PPHDPRRGRNLPDHRRGIFRADDQEDFGRVADRVAAGNIALLGDATADAKDEQAFLRNAIACGALLTAGRHLVRGDASQPRQPMEFFVNCATAATSFTCFYLLLCGAGVGRAYDDALCLVDWRRAPRLFFKLAADHADFTAASSTQRAALSEATPENARRFVIPDSREGWAEALETLEAMTHPGQADQALVLDFSAIRPTGQPIHGLGGRPA
;
A
#
# COMPACT_ATOMS: atom_id res chain seq x y z
N PRO A 1 35.08 -8.64 11.12
CA PRO A 1 35.62 -7.91 9.99
C PRO A 1 35.02 -6.53 9.95
N PRO A 2 35.82 -5.48 9.69
CA PRO A 2 35.29 -4.12 9.68
C PRO A 2 34.20 -4.00 8.60
N HIS A 3 33.12 -3.34 8.96
CA HIS A 3 31.96 -3.10 8.08
C HIS A 3 32.44 -2.24 6.89
N ASP A 4 32.43 -2.81 5.66
CA ASP A 4 32.70 -2.04 4.46
C ASP A 4 31.44 -1.23 4.08
N PRO A 5 31.45 0.11 4.24
CA PRO A 5 30.30 0.95 3.91
C PRO A 5 29.91 0.89 2.42
N ARG A 6 30.78 0.35 1.56
CA ARG A 6 30.49 0.19 0.13
C ARG A 6 29.72 -1.07 -0.19
N ARG A 7 29.61 -2.04 0.72
CA ARG A 7 28.81 -3.26 0.54
C ARG A 7 27.32 -2.97 0.27
N GLY A 8 26.80 -1.84 0.73
CA GLY A 8 25.43 -1.41 0.45
C GLY A 8 25.13 -1.12 -1.02
N ARG A 9 26.14 -0.76 -1.82
CA ARG A 9 25.95 -0.41 -3.24
C ARG A 9 25.80 -1.62 -4.17
N ASN A 10 26.24 -2.80 -3.75
CA ASN A 10 26.18 -4.04 -4.53
C ASN A 10 25.10 -5.02 -4.04
N LEU A 11 24.17 -4.56 -3.21
CA LEU A 11 23.04 -5.37 -2.78
C LEU A 11 22.05 -5.58 -3.93
N PRO A 12 21.43 -6.78 -4.03
CA PRO A 12 20.38 -7.05 -5.01
C PRO A 12 19.30 -5.98 -5.00
N ASP A 13 18.66 -5.74 -6.13
CA ASP A 13 17.68 -4.64 -6.33
C ASP A 13 16.56 -4.55 -5.28
N HIS A 14 16.16 -5.67 -4.69
CA HIS A 14 15.14 -5.69 -3.63
C HIS A 14 15.57 -4.94 -2.35
N ARG A 15 16.88 -4.74 -2.10
CA ARG A 15 17.38 -3.97 -0.96
C ARG A 15 17.54 -2.47 -1.26
N ARG A 16 17.54 -2.09 -2.52
CA ARG A 16 17.55 -0.66 -2.92
C ARG A 16 16.28 0.06 -2.48
N GLY A 17 15.17 -0.66 -2.34
CA GLY A 17 13.90 -0.09 -1.88
C GLY A 17 13.89 0.46 -0.45
N ILE A 18 14.91 0.18 0.38
CA ILE A 18 15.02 0.73 1.73
C ILE A 18 15.71 2.10 1.78
N PHE A 19 16.45 2.47 0.72
CA PHE A 19 17.14 3.75 0.63
C PHE A 19 16.23 4.81 0.02
N ARG A 20 16.25 6.02 0.60
CA ARG A 20 15.57 7.18 0.04
C ARG A 20 16.40 7.75 -1.10
N ALA A 21 15.81 7.81 -2.29
CA ALA A 21 16.54 8.19 -3.51
C ALA A 21 17.05 9.64 -3.46
N ASP A 22 16.30 10.53 -2.81
CA ASP A 22 16.57 11.96 -2.78
C ASP A 22 17.72 12.33 -1.83
N ASP A 23 18.06 11.44 -0.88
CA ASP A 23 19.01 11.72 0.19
C ASP A 23 20.38 11.05 -0.03
N GLN A 24 20.58 10.31 -1.12
CA GLN A 24 21.78 9.47 -1.32
C GLN A 24 22.11 8.62 -0.09
N GLU A 25 21.09 8.02 0.52
CA GLU A 25 21.23 7.25 1.75
C GLU A 25 22.19 6.08 1.60
N ASP A 26 23.00 5.87 2.61
CA ASP A 26 23.68 4.61 2.90
C ASP A 26 22.99 3.90 4.09
N PHE A 27 23.45 2.69 4.41
CA PHE A 27 22.83 1.92 5.48
C PHE A 27 23.08 2.55 6.88
N GLY A 28 24.13 3.35 7.05
CA GLY A 28 24.37 4.12 8.27
C GLY A 28 23.28 5.17 8.50
N ARG A 29 22.91 5.91 7.45
CA ARG A 29 21.83 6.90 7.52
C ARG A 29 20.46 6.25 7.75
N VAL A 30 20.21 5.06 7.15
CA VAL A 30 19.02 4.28 7.46
C VAL A 30 18.98 3.94 8.96
N ALA A 31 20.10 3.47 9.52
CA ALA A 31 20.19 3.17 10.95
C ALA A 31 19.96 4.41 11.82
N ASP A 32 20.50 5.56 11.45
CA ASP A 32 20.31 6.83 12.16
C ASP A 32 18.82 7.22 12.23
N ARG A 33 18.11 7.25 11.10
CA ARG A 33 16.71 7.67 11.09
C ARG A 33 15.77 6.65 11.74
N VAL A 34 16.04 5.33 11.58
CA VAL A 34 15.22 4.28 12.21
C VAL A 34 15.39 4.31 13.73
N ALA A 35 16.61 4.48 14.22
CA ALA A 35 16.84 4.64 15.65
C ALA A 35 16.13 5.90 16.20
N ALA A 36 16.25 7.03 15.50
CA ALA A 36 15.54 8.26 15.88
C ALA A 36 14.01 8.08 15.88
N GLY A 37 13.46 7.32 14.91
CA GLY A 37 12.03 7.02 14.84
C GLY A 37 11.54 6.18 16.02
N ASN A 38 12.31 5.18 16.42
CA ASN A 38 11.97 4.36 17.60
C ASN A 38 11.99 5.17 18.90
N ILE A 39 13.00 6.04 19.07
CA ILE A 39 13.08 6.92 20.25
C ILE A 39 11.93 7.93 20.26
N ALA A 40 11.54 8.46 19.10
CA ALA A 40 10.41 9.38 19.00
C ALA A 40 9.07 8.78 19.48
N LEU A 41 8.92 7.45 19.45
CA LEU A 41 7.74 6.76 19.99
C LEU A 41 7.67 6.80 21.53
N LEU A 42 8.81 6.97 22.20
CA LEU A 42 8.88 7.03 23.67
C LEU A 42 8.47 8.42 24.21
N GLY A 43 8.38 9.43 23.35
CA GLY A 43 8.14 10.82 23.75
C GLY A 43 9.27 11.37 24.63
N ASP A 44 8.95 12.33 25.48
CA ASP A 44 9.92 12.99 26.37
C ASP A 44 10.27 12.16 27.63
N ALA A 45 9.90 10.90 27.67
CA ALA A 45 9.77 10.13 28.91
C ALA A 45 11.08 9.48 29.42
N THR A 46 12.22 9.56 28.70
CA THR A 46 13.43 8.84 29.13
C THR A 46 14.65 9.73 29.27
N ALA A 47 15.26 9.68 30.46
CA ALA A 47 16.56 10.35 30.74
C ALA A 47 17.70 9.77 29.85
N ASP A 48 17.55 8.50 29.43
CA ASP A 48 18.58 7.73 28.73
C ASP A 48 18.32 7.65 27.20
N ALA A 49 17.39 8.44 26.66
CA ALA A 49 16.96 8.37 25.26
C ALA A 49 18.14 8.50 24.26
N LYS A 50 19.16 9.29 24.59
CA LYS A 50 20.34 9.46 23.72
C LYS A 50 21.22 8.21 23.68
N ASP A 51 21.42 7.57 24.82
CA ASP A 51 22.24 6.37 24.91
C ASP A 51 21.51 5.19 24.26
N GLU A 52 20.20 5.10 24.45
CA GLU A 52 19.35 4.11 23.78
C GLU A 52 19.34 4.31 22.27
N GLN A 53 19.21 5.55 21.78
CA GLN A 53 19.30 5.85 20.35
C GLN A 53 20.64 5.44 19.77
N ALA A 54 21.75 5.76 20.47
CA ALA A 54 23.09 5.38 20.03
C ALA A 54 23.27 3.86 20.01
N PHE A 55 22.76 3.16 21.00
CA PHE A 55 22.76 1.69 21.05
C PHE A 55 21.99 1.09 19.86
N LEU A 56 20.74 1.51 19.66
CA LEU A 56 19.89 1.02 18.55
C LEU A 56 20.54 1.31 17.20
N ARG A 57 21.04 2.54 17.01
CA ARG A 57 21.73 2.93 15.80
C ARG A 57 22.91 2.01 15.49
N ASN A 58 23.76 1.74 16.46
CA ASN A 58 24.94 0.91 16.30
C ASN A 58 24.56 -0.55 16.03
N ALA A 59 23.58 -1.08 16.76
CA ALA A 59 23.08 -2.43 16.58
C ALA A 59 22.48 -2.66 15.17
N ILE A 60 21.74 -1.68 14.64
CA ILE A 60 21.19 -1.73 13.27
C ILE A 60 22.34 -1.60 12.25
N ALA A 61 23.24 -0.64 12.42
CA ALA A 61 24.30 -0.37 11.46
C ALA A 61 25.27 -1.54 11.30
N CYS A 62 25.55 -2.30 12.36
CA CYS A 62 26.40 -3.48 12.31
C CYS A 62 25.62 -4.78 11.97
N GLY A 63 24.31 -4.72 11.84
CA GLY A 63 23.47 -5.87 11.52
C GLY A 63 23.19 -6.82 12.68
N ALA A 64 23.50 -6.41 13.92
CA ALA A 64 23.15 -7.18 15.12
C ALA A 64 21.65 -7.13 15.42
N LEU A 65 20.99 -6.05 15.01
CA LEU A 65 19.54 -5.89 15.06
C LEU A 65 19.02 -5.59 13.65
N LEU A 66 18.10 -6.40 13.15
CA LEU A 66 17.41 -6.20 11.88
C LEU A 66 15.93 -5.97 12.15
N THR A 67 15.45 -4.79 11.85
CA THR A 67 14.02 -4.46 11.89
C THR A 67 13.32 -4.95 10.62
N ALA A 68 11.98 -4.99 10.65
CA ALA A 68 11.22 -5.28 9.45
C ALA A 68 11.54 -4.28 8.32
N GLY A 69 11.54 -4.74 7.06
CA GLY A 69 11.88 -3.90 5.91
C GLY A 69 11.09 -2.59 5.83
N ARG A 70 9.83 -2.60 6.25
CA ARG A 70 9.00 -1.39 6.31
C ARG A 70 9.47 -0.36 7.34
N HIS A 71 10.06 -0.79 8.46
CA HIS A 71 10.70 0.12 9.40
C HIS A 71 11.97 0.71 8.79
N LEU A 72 12.73 -0.09 8.03
CA LEU A 72 13.90 0.41 7.31
C LEU A 72 13.51 1.44 6.22
N VAL A 73 12.33 1.32 5.62
CA VAL A 73 11.83 2.29 4.62
C VAL A 73 11.25 3.54 5.27
N ARG A 74 10.40 3.38 6.30
CA ARG A 74 9.52 4.44 6.83
C ARG A 74 9.92 4.96 8.20
N GLY A 75 10.74 4.21 8.95
CA GLY A 75 11.17 4.59 10.29
C GLY A 75 12.00 5.86 10.28
N ASP A 76 11.48 6.92 10.90
CA ASP A 76 12.16 8.20 11.16
C ASP A 76 11.43 8.93 12.29
N ALA A 77 11.90 10.13 12.64
CA ALA A 77 11.31 10.93 13.72
C ALA A 77 9.83 11.30 13.50
N SER A 78 9.29 11.12 12.29
CA SER A 78 7.86 11.33 12.01
C SER A 78 6.99 10.11 12.37
N GLN A 79 7.59 8.97 12.73
CA GLN A 79 6.92 7.70 13.01
C GLN A 79 5.73 7.81 13.97
N PRO A 80 5.75 8.59 15.06
CA PRO A 80 4.59 8.75 15.95
C PRO A 80 3.35 9.35 15.27
N ARG A 81 3.53 10.03 14.14
CA ARG A 81 2.45 10.67 13.37
C ARG A 81 2.00 9.84 12.17
N GLN A 82 2.65 8.70 11.91
CA GLN A 82 2.30 7.82 10.79
C GLN A 82 1.22 6.82 11.22
N PRO A 83 0.31 6.46 10.32
CA PRO A 83 -0.67 5.40 10.59
C PRO A 83 0.01 4.10 11.02
N MET A 84 -0.51 3.47 12.08
CA MET A 84 0.04 2.22 12.62
C MET A 84 0.06 1.11 11.56
N GLU A 85 -0.89 1.11 10.66
CA GLU A 85 -1.03 0.14 9.56
C GLU A 85 0.22 0.05 8.68
N PHE A 86 0.99 1.13 8.58
CA PHE A 86 2.26 1.14 7.85
C PHE A 86 3.33 0.24 8.47
N PHE A 87 3.20 -0.06 9.75
CA PHE A 87 4.16 -0.85 10.52
C PHE A 87 3.65 -2.26 10.86
N VAL A 88 2.36 -2.53 10.62
CA VAL A 88 1.78 -3.87 10.85
C VAL A 88 2.49 -4.92 9.99
N ASN A 89 2.87 -6.03 10.62
CA ASN A 89 3.49 -7.16 9.96
C ASN A 89 2.80 -8.46 10.42
N CYS A 90 2.52 -9.36 9.49
CA CYS A 90 1.89 -10.65 9.79
C CYS A 90 0.48 -10.51 10.40
N ALA A 91 -0.39 -9.75 9.75
CA ALA A 91 -1.82 -9.71 10.06
C ALA A 91 -2.57 -10.82 9.31
N THR A 92 -3.70 -11.24 9.86
CA THR A 92 -4.71 -12.06 9.16
C THR A 92 -6.01 -11.26 9.08
N ALA A 93 -6.71 -11.35 7.95
CA ALA A 93 -7.95 -10.64 7.74
C ALA A 93 -9.03 -11.59 7.21
N ALA A 94 -10.23 -11.48 7.80
CA ALA A 94 -11.40 -12.27 7.41
C ALA A 94 -12.15 -11.64 6.23
N THR A 95 -12.12 -10.30 6.10
CA THR A 95 -12.81 -9.58 5.03
C THR A 95 -11.85 -9.08 3.97
N SER A 96 -12.33 -8.97 2.75
CA SER A 96 -11.53 -8.45 1.65
C SER A 96 -11.18 -7.00 1.84
N PHE A 97 -12.11 -6.17 2.33
CA PHE A 97 -11.81 -4.78 2.67
C PHE A 97 -10.57 -4.67 3.56
N THR A 98 -10.59 -5.33 4.73
CA THR A 98 -9.47 -5.26 5.67
C THR A 98 -8.18 -5.80 5.07
N CYS A 99 -8.25 -6.93 4.33
CA CYS A 99 -7.10 -7.52 3.68
C CYS A 99 -6.46 -6.55 2.69
N PHE A 100 -7.23 -6.00 1.76
CA PHE A 100 -6.72 -5.10 0.72
C PHE A 100 -6.30 -3.75 1.28
N TYR A 101 -7.06 -3.19 2.21
CA TYR A 101 -6.68 -1.95 2.88
C TYR A 101 -5.30 -2.07 3.55
N LEU A 102 -5.07 -3.12 4.32
CA LEU A 102 -3.78 -3.36 4.96
C LEU A 102 -2.66 -3.60 3.96
N LEU A 103 -2.92 -4.36 2.87
CA LEU A 103 -1.95 -4.54 1.78
C LEU A 103 -1.59 -3.22 1.11
N LEU A 104 -2.57 -2.36 0.84
CA LEU A 104 -2.36 -1.02 0.27
C LEU A 104 -1.61 -0.09 1.24
N CYS A 105 -1.71 -0.32 2.54
CA CYS A 105 -0.87 0.33 3.55
C CYS A 105 0.55 -0.25 3.61
N GLY A 106 0.82 -1.35 2.90
CA GLY A 106 2.11 -2.04 2.89
C GLY A 106 2.27 -3.05 4.03
N ALA A 107 1.19 -3.44 4.70
CA ALA A 107 1.21 -4.48 5.72
C ALA A 107 1.43 -5.87 5.10
N GLY A 108 2.02 -6.79 5.87
CA GLY A 108 2.06 -8.21 5.52
C GLY A 108 0.77 -8.87 5.99
N VAL A 109 -0.11 -9.24 5.06
CA VAL A 109 -1.42 -9.82 5.37
C VAL A 109 -1.56 -11.18 4.73
N GLY A 110 -2.03 -12.16 5.52
CA GLY A 110 -2.47 -13.46 5.06
C GLY A 110 -4.00 -13.57 5.07
N ARG A 111 -4.55 -14.25 4.09
CA ARG A 111 -5.96 -14.64 4.04
C ARG A 111 -6.03 -16.10 3.62
N ALA A 112 -6.90 -16.86 4.27
CA ALA A 112 -7.25 -18.18 3.78
C ALA A 112 -8.17 -18.04 2.56
N TYR A 113 -7.85 -18.76 1.50
CA TYR A 113 -8.68 -18.87 0.28
C TYR A 113 -9.31 -20.26 0.16
N ASP A 114 -9.56 -20.90 1.29
CA ASP A 114 -10.29 -22.15 1.37
C ASP A 114 -11.76 -21.88 1.01
N ASP A 115 -12.32 -22.62 0.08
CA ASP A 115 -13.71 -22.49 -0.37
C ASP A 115 -14.71 -22.58 0.77
N ALA A 116 -14.39 -23.34 1.83
CA ALA A 116 -15.22 -23.44 3.03
C ALA A 116 -15.22 -22.17 3.88
N LEU A 117 -14.17 -21.33 3.78
CA LEU A 117 -13.99 -20.08 4.52
C LEU A 117 -14.22 -18.85 3.63
N CYS A 118 -14.14 -18.99 2.32
CA CYS A 118 -14.44 -17.93 1.36
C CYS A 118 -15.94 -17.85 1.13
N LEU A 119 -16.56 -16.86 1.70
CA LEU A 119 -18.00 -16.55 1.50
C LEU A 119 -18.30 -16.03 0.07
N VAL A 120 -17.32 -16.02 -0.81
CA VAL A 120 -17.39 -15.42 -2.16
C VAL A 120 -17.56 -16.52 -3.20
N ASP A 121 -18.67 -16.53 -3.89
CA ASP A 121 -18.89 -17.43 -5.05
C ASP A 121 -18.58 -16.68 -6.36
N TRP A 122 -17.34 -16.77 -6.84
CA TRP A 122 -16.92 -16.11 -8.08
C TRP A 122 -17.65 -16.57 -9.34
N ARG A 123 -18.36 -17.70 -9.32
CA ARG A 123 -19.23 -18.13 -10.42
C ARG A 123 -20.46 -17.21 -10.57
N ARG A 124 -20.74 -16.42 -9.54
CA ARG A 124 -21.81 -15.43 -9.50
C ARG A 124 -21.30 -14.01 -9.64
N ALA A 125 -20.04 -13.84 -10.01
CA ALA A 125 -19.49 -12.51 -10.20
C ALA A 125 -20.34 -11.69 -11.18
N PRO A 126 -20.64 -10.42 -10.86
CA PRO A 126 -21.41 -9.56 -11.74
C PRO A 126 -20.64 -9.31 -13.04
N ARG A 127 -21.35 -8.99 -14.11
CA ARG A 127 -20.70 -8.45 -15.30
C ARG A 127 -20.11 -7.07 -14.96
N LEU A 128 -18.81 -6.90 -15.24
CA LEU A 128 -18.09 -5.68 -14.95
C LEU A 128 -18.09 -4.72 -16.14
N PHE A 129 -18.34 -3.47 -15.87
CA PHE A 129 -18.15 -2.35 -16.78
C PHE A 129 -17.19 -1.36 -16.16
N PHE A 130 -16.38 -0.73 -16.98
CA PHE A 130 -15.40 0.25 -16.54
C PHE A 130 -15.74 1.62 -17.13
N LYS A 131 -15.66 2.67 -16.32
CA LYS A 131 -15.91 4.04 -16.74
C LYS A 131 -14.76 4.95 -16.35
N LEU A 132 -14.51 5.91 -17.23
CA LEU A 132 -13.58 6.98 -17.01
C LEU A 132 -14.14 8.23 -17.70
N ALA A 133 -14.12 9.38 -17.05
CA ALA A 133 -14.61 10.61 -17.62
C ALA A 133 -13.84 11.00 -18.88
N ALA A 134 -14.52 11.54 -19.88
CA ALA A 134 -13.92 11.88 -21.16
C ALA A 134 -12.86 12.99 -21.07
N ASP A 135 -12.93 13.83 -20.05
CA ASP A 135 -11.98 14.89 -19.73
C ASP A 135 -10.83 14.43 -18.84
N HIS A 136 -10.84 13.16 -18.40
CA HIS A 136 -9.75 12.60 -17.64
C HIS A 136 -8.49 12.41 -18.51
N ALA A 137 -7.31 12.77 -18.00
CA ALA A 137 -6.07 12.74 -18.77
C ALA A 137 -5.75 11.34 -19.33
N ASP A 138 -5.99 10.29 -18.54
CA ASP A 138 -5.75 8.90 -18.97
C ASP A 138 -6.74 8.43 -20.02
N PHE A 139 -7.98 8.98 -20.08
CA PHE A 139 -8.92 8.69 -21.16
C PHE A 139 -8.41 9.23 -22.49
N THR A 140 -7.85 10.44 -22.47
CA THR A 140 -7.25 11.05 -23.66
C THR A 140 -6.03 10.27 -24.15
N ALA A 141 -5.22 9.75 -23.23
CA ALA A 141 -4.03 8.95 -23.54
C ALA A 141 -4.33 7.50 -23.93
N ALA A 142 -5.55 7.01 -23.66
CA ALA A 142 -5.95 5.62 -23.92
C ALA A 142 -6.02 5.30 -25.42
N SER A 143 -5.74 4.05 -25.78
CA SER A 143 -5.90 3.53 -27.14
C SER A 143 -7.38 3.52 -27.56
N SER A 144 -7.64 3.39 -28.85
CA SER A 144 -9.02 3.30 -29.38
C SER A 144 -9.79 2.12 -28.79
N THR A 145 -9.12 0.98 -28.60
CA THR A 145 -9.73 -0.22 -27.98
C THR A 145 -10.09 0.01 -26.51
N GLN A 146 -9.20 0.65 -25.75
CA GLN A 146 -9.46 0.99 -24.36
C GLN A 146 -10.60 2.00 -24.23
N ARG A 147 -10.61 3.05 -25.06
CA ARG A 147 -11.73 4.03 -25.06
C ARG A 147 -13.06 3.38 -25.42
N ALA A 148 -13.08 2.45 -26.37
CA ALA A 148 -14.29 1.70 -26.70
C ALA A 148 -14.82 0.91 -25.50
N ALA A 149 -13.95 0.21 -24.78
CA ALA A 149 -14.32 -0.51 -23.56
C ALA A 149 -14.84 0.42 -22.45
N LEU A 150 -14.19 1.56 -22.24
CA LEU A 150 -14.62 2.56 -21.27
C LEU A 150 -15.94 3.27 -21.66
N SER A 151 -16.31 3.22 -22.93
CA SER A 151 -17.55 3.82 -23.49
C SER A 151 -18.65 2.79 -23.67
N GLU A 152 -18.45 1.51 -23.33
CA GLU A 152 -19.46 0.47 -23.48
C GLU A 152 -20.75 0.85 -22.76
N ALA A 153 -21.90 0.64 -23.42
CA ALA A 153 -23.21 0.93 -22.83
C ALA A 153 -23.45 0.03 -21.62
N THR A 154 -23.87 0.62 -20.52
CA THR A 154 -24.15 -0.08 -19.25
C THR A 154 -25.65 -0.34 -19.12
N PRO A 155 -26.07 -1.49 -18.56
CA PRO A 155 -27.46 -1.76 -18.25
C PRO A 155 -28.05 -0.69 -17.31
N GLU A 156 -29.34 -0.37 -17.46
CA GLU A 156 -30.01 0.64 -16.61
C GLU A 156 -30.04 0.25 -15.13
N ASN A 157 -30.09 -1.05 -14.83
CA ASN A 157 -30.08 -1.58 -13.47
C ASN A 157 -28.68 -1.84 -12.92
N ALA A 158 -27.61 -1.42 -13.61
CA ALA A 158 -26.25 -1.61 -13.13
C ALA A 158 -25.97 -0.78 -11.89
N ARG A 159 -25.37 -1.41 -10.88
CA ARG A 159 -24.86 -0.69 -9.71
C ARG A 159 -23.59 0.06 -10.11
N ARG A 160 -23.57 1.37 -9.91
CA ARG A 160 -22.37 2.19 -10.15
C ARG A 160 -21.63 2.46 -8.83
N PHE A 161 -20.33 2.23 -8.85
CA PHE A 161 -19.43 2.57 -7.76
C PHE A 161 -18.32 3.49 -8.29
N VAL A 162 -18.32 4.75 -7.84
CA VAL A 162 -17.24 5.71 -8.14
C VAL A 162 -16.13 5.44 -7.13
N ILE A 163 -14.96 5.04 -7.61
CA ILE A 163 -13.83 4.69 -6.74
C ILE A 163 -13.15 5.98 -6.26
N PRO A 164 -13.21 6.29 -4.94
CA PRO A 164 -12.44 7.40 -4.40
C PRO A 164 -10.94 7.19 -4.58
N ASP A 165 -10.18 8.26 -4.78
CA ASP A 165 -8.72 8.19 -4.90
C ASP A 165 -8.04 8.02 -3.54
N SER A 166 -8.33 6.89 -2.90
CA SER A 166 -7.83 6.51 -1.58
C SER A 166 -7.66 5.00 -1.46
N ARG A 167 -6.92 4.54 -0.46
CA ARG A 167 -6.75 3.10 -0.17
C ARG A 167 -8.07 2.46 0.20
N GLU A 168 -8.86 3.18 0.97
CA GLU A 168 -10.21 2.80 1.38
C GLU A 168 -11.09 2.59 0.16
N GLY A 169 -11.09 3.55 -0.78
CA GLY A 169 -11.88 3.47 -2.02
C GLY A 169 -11.57 2.24 -2.86
N TRP A 170 -10.31 1.87 -2.98
CA TRP A 170 -9.92 0.63 -3.66
C TRP A 170 -10.34 -0.63 -2.91
N ALA A 171 -10.22 -0.64 -1.57
CA ALA A 171 -10.67 -1.76 -0.75
C ALA A 171 -12.20 -1.92 -0.80
N GLU A 172 -12.95 -0.82 -0.77
CA GLU A 172 -14.42 -0.80 -0.89
C GLU A 172 -14.89 -1.26 -2.27
N ALA A 173 -14.15 -0.92 -3.34
CA ALA A 173 -14.48 -1.39 -4.69
C ALA A 173 -14.45 -2.92 -4.77
N LEU A 174 -13.45 -3.56 -4.16
CA LEU A 174 -13.34 -5.01 -4.12
C LEU A 174 -14.40 -5.63 -3.22
N GLU A 175 -14.63 -5.06 -2.03
CA GLU A 175 -15.71 -5.53 -1.14
C GLU A 175 -17.08 -5.42 -1.80
N THR A 176 -17.33 -4.35 -2.55
CA THR A 176 -18.55 -4.19 -3.34
C THR A 176 -18.71 -5.30 -4.38
N LEU A 177 -17.63 -5.63 -5.11
CA LEU A 177 -17.63 -6.73 -6.07
C LEU A 177 -17.94 -8.06 -5.38
N GLU A 178 -17.29 -8.37 -4.27
CA GLU A 178 -17.51 -9.61 -3.52
C GLU A 178 -18.94 -9.69 -2.96
N ALA A 179 -19.46 -8.60 -2.42
CA ALA A 179 -20.84 -8.56 -1.91
C ALA A 179 -21.87 -8.89 -2.98
N MET A 180 -21.61 -8.54 -4.24
CA MET A 180 -22.48 -8.83 -5.37
C MET A 180 -22.47 -10.31 -5.82
N THR A 181 -21.55 -11.12 -5.29
CA THR A 181 -21.56 -12.58 -5.55
C THR A 181 -22.55 -13.33 -4.66
N HIS A 182 -23.11 -12.68 -3.62
CA HIS A 182 -24.05 -13.31 -2.72
C HIS A 182 -25.41 -13.58 -3.37
N PRO A 183 -26.15 -14.61 -2.90
CA PRO A 183 -27.48 -14.91 -3.39
C PRO A 183 -28.42 -13.70 -3.32
N GLY A 184 -29.16 -13.45 -4.40
CA GLY A 184 -30.09 -12.32 -4.51
C GLY A 184 -29.52 -11.07 -5.19
N GLN A 185 -28.23 -11.03 -5.50
CA GLN A 185 -27.58 -9.93 -6.23
C GLN A 185 -26.94 -10.38 -7.57
N ALA A 186 -27.02 -11.66 -7.89
CA ALA A 186 -26.26 -12.31 -8.96
C ALA A 186 -26.56 -11.80 -10.38
N ASP A 187 -27.67 -11.09 -10.61
CA ASP A 187 -28.06 -10.64 -11.97
C ASP A 187 -27.79 -9.15 -12.20
N GLN A 188 -27.11 -8.49 -11.29
CA GLN A 188 -26.77 -7.08 -11.44
C GLN A 188 -25.39 -6.93 -12.08
N ALA A 189 -25.26 -5.95 -12.97
CA ALA A 189 -23.97 -5.52 -13.46
C ALA A 189 -23.34 -4.51 -12.48
N LEU A 190 -22.01 -4.48 -12.42
CA LEU A 190 -21.25 -3.51 -11.63
C LEU A 190 -20.46 -2.57 -12.56
N VAL A 191 -20.68 -1.29 -12.41
CA VAL A 191 -19.90 -0.26 -13.07
C VAL A 191 -18.86 0.28 -12.07
N LEU A 192 -17.59 0.02 -12.33
CA LEU A 192 -16.49 0.62 -11.63
C LEU A 192 -16.06 1.90 -12.35
N ASP A 193 -16.23 3.03 -11.68
CA ASP A 193 -15.95 4.34 -12.24
C ASP A 193 -14.66 4.92 -11.65
N PHE A 194 -13.66 5.08 -12.50
CA PHE A 194 -12.32 5.54 -12.14
C PHE A 194 -12.15 7.06 -12.30
N SER A 195 -13.21 7.80 -12.61
CA SER A 195 -13.11 9.23 -12.92
C SER A 195 -12.61 10.10 -11.77
N ALA A 196 -12.70 9.61 -10.52
CA ALA A 196 -12.18 10.30 -9.35
C ALA A 196 -10.73 9.92 -8.99
N ILE A 197 -10.14 8.93 -9.69
CA ILE A 197 -8.75 8.51 -9.47
C ILE A 197 -7.82 9.53 -10.14
N ARG A 198 -6.69 9.83 -9.51
CA ARG A 198 -5.66 10.71 -10.09
C ARG A 198 -5.10 10.13 -11.38
N PRO A 199 -4.69 10.95 -12.35
CA PRO A 199 -4.03 10.50 -13.58
C PRO A 199 -2.71 9.77 -13.32
N THR A 200 -2.38 8.86 -14.25
CA THR A 200 -1.10 8.16 -14.28
C THR A 200 0.08 9.12 -14.19
N GLY A 201 1.08 8.77 -13.38
CA GLY A 201 2.30 9.57 -13.17
C GLY A 201 2.19 10.60 -12.05
N GLN A 202 1.02 10.83 -11.49
CA GLN A 202 0.89 11.71 -10.32
C GLN A 202 1.39 11.02 -9.04
N PRO A 203 1.99 11.76 -8.09
CA PRO A 203 2.52 11.20 -6.86
C PRO A 203 1.42 10.57 -6.00
N ILE A 204 1.71 9.39 -5.42
CA ILE A 204 0.84 8.77 -4.42
C ILE A 204 1.16 9.38 -3.05
N HIS A 205 0.23 10.18 -2.51
CA HIS A 205 0.37 10.74 -1.19
C HIS A 205 0.45 9.61 -0.13
N GLY A 206 1.44 9.70 0.76
CA GLY A 206 1.64 8.72 1.83
C GLY A 206 2.52 7.51 1.48
N LEU A 207 2.98 7.36 0.23
CA LEU A 207 3.97 6.35 -0.18
C LEU A 207 5.34 6.96 -0.56
N GLY A 208 5.70 8.11 0.03
CA GLY A 208 6.97 8.77 -0.23
C GLY A 208 7.04 9.45 -1.60
N GLY A 209 5.88 9.88 -2.15
CA GLY A 209 5.83 10.64 -3.41
C GLY A 209 6.18 9.83 -4.67
N ARG A 210 6.12 8.50 -4.61
CA ARG A 210 6.33 7.68 -5.81
C ARG A 210 5.18 7.88 -6.79
N PRO A 211 5.44 8.00 -8.10
CA PRO A 211 4.38 8.05 -9.09
C PRO A 211 3.54 6.76 -9.08
N ALA A 212 2.28 6.89 -9.41
CA ALA A 212 1.36 5.75 -9.53
C ALA A 212 1.73 4.89 -10.75
#